data_da40c77009b11bffb8164ca4b2d787ce
#
_entry.id   da40c77009b11bffb8164ca4b2d787ce
#
_cell.length_a   1.000
_cell.length_b   1.000
_cell.length_c   1.000
_cell.angle_alpha   90.00
_cell.angle_beta   90.00
_cell.angle_gamma   90.00
#
_symmetry.space_group_name_H-M   'P 1'
#
loop_
_entity.id
_entity.type
_entity.pdbx_description
1 polymer ?
#
loop_
_entity_poly.entity_id
_entity_poly.type
_entity_poly.pdbx_seq_one_letter_code
_entity_poly.pdbx_strand_id
1 'polypeptide(L)'
;ILAGVLLDRWNAIKLVALIYGGMLLALLGLGISASFVNMLIAGFIAGFFVLAAQLILYALAPQFYPSAIRATGVGSAVAIGRLGSMSGPLIAGQMLASGTGVAGLMLAASPGILAAAASVIVLLRREERKMALRIA
;
A
#
# COMPACT_ATOMS: atom_id res chain seq x y z
N ILE A 1 14.27 -4.25 8.88
CA ILE A 1 14.39 -4.80 10.24
C ILE A 1 13.19 -4.34 11.10
N LEU A 2 12.88 -3.03 11.20
CA LEU A 2 11.74 -2.52 11.98
C LEU A 2 10.39 -3.10 11.54
N ALA A 3 10.15 -3.23 10.24
CA ALA A 3 8.90 -3.78 9.71
C ALA A 3 8.69 -5.27 10.09
N GLY A 4 9.77 -6.07 10.13
CA GLY A 4 9.70 -7.46 10.57
C GLY A 4 9.37 -7.60 12.05
N VAL A 5 10.04 -6.83 12.90
CA VAL A 5 9.81 -6.82 14.36
C VAL A 5 8.38 -6.33 14.70
N LEU A 6 7.86 -5.38 13.90
CA LEU A 6 6.48 -4.90 14.07
C LEU A 6 5.44 -5.96 13.67
N LEU A 7 5.71 -6.72 12.60
CA LEU A 7 4.85 -7.84 12.17
C LEU A 7 4.81 -8.97 13.20
N ASP A 8 5.91 -9.23 13.90
CA ASP A 8 5.99 -10.28 14.94
C ASP A 8 5.26 -9.90 16.24
N ARG A 9 5.16 -8.61 16.53
CA ARG A 9 4.57 -8.12 17.80
C ARG A 9 3.13 -7.61 17.64
N TRP A 10 2.73 -7.17 16.46
CA TRP A 10 1.41 -6.59 16.21
C TRP A 10 0.59 -7.47 15.28
N ASN A 11 -0.73 -7.49 15.48
CA ASN A 11 -1.62 -8.16 14.55
C ASN A 11 -1.48 -7.53 13.15
N ALA A 12 -1.12 -8.36 12.16
CA ALA A 12 -0.83 -7.94 10.80
C ALA A 12 -1.97 -7.09 10.18
N ILE A 13 -3.22 -7.41 10.52
CA ILE A 13 -4.40 -6.66 10.05
C ILE A 13 -4.39 -5.23 10.59
N LYS A 14 -4.08 -5.04 11.88
CA LYS A 14 -4.01 -3.70 12.50
C LYS A 14 -2.89 -2.87 11.90
N LEU A 15 -1.74 -3.50 11.65
CA LEU A 15 -0.59 -2.85 11.04
C LEU A 15 -0.89 -2.40 9.60
N VAL A 16 -1.51 -3.26 8.79
CA VAL A 16 -1.95 -2.94 7.43
C VAL A 16 -2.97 -1.80 7.45
N ALA A 17 -3.99 -1.87 8.31
CA ALA A 17 -4.99 -0.81 8.44
C ALA A 17 -4.38 0.54 8.83
N LEU A 18 -3.41 0.54 9.76
CA LEU A 18 -2.70 1.75 10.18
C LEU A 18 -1.90 2.37 9.04
N ILE A 19 -1.19 1.54 8.26
CA ILE A 19 -0.34 2.02 7.17
C ILE A 19 -1.18 2.57 6.01
N TYR A 20 -2.18 1.82 5.56
CA TYR A 20 -3.05 2.29 4.48
C TYR A 20 -3.93 3.47 4.91
N GLY A 21 -4.40 3.47 6.16
CA GLY A 21 -5.12 4.60 6.74
C GLY A 21 -4.25 5.85 6.84
N GLY A 22 -3.02 5.71 7.34
CA GLY A 22 -2.04 6.81 7.40
C GLY A 22 -1.68 7.34 6.02
N MET A 23 -1.55 6.46 5.02
CA MET A 23 -1.31 6.86 3.63
C MET A 23 -2.48 7.68 3.06
N LEU A 24 -3.73 7.26 3.29
CA LEU A 24 -4.91 8.03 2.86
C LEU A 24 -4.99 9.40 3.53
N LEU A 25 -4.74 9.46 4.85
CA LEU A 25 -4.74 10.73 5.58
C LEU A 25 -3.63 11.67 5.08
N ALA A 26 -2.43 11.14 4.81
CA ALA A 26 -1.34 11.93 4.27
C ALA A 26 -1.64 12.47 2.86
N LEU A 27 -2.29 11.68 2.01
CA LEU A 27 -2.73 12.11 0.68
C LEU A 27 -3.83 13.18 0.74
N LEU A 28 -4.79 13.03 1.66
CA LEU A 28 -5.79 14.08 1.90
C LEU A 28 -5.13 15.36 2.38
N GLY A 29 -4.19 15.27 3.33
CA GLY A 29 -3.39 16.40 3.80
C GLY A 29 -2.64 17.09 2.66
N LEU A 30 -2.08 16.33 1.72
CA LEU A 30 -1.42 16.86 0.53
C LEU A 30 -2.39 17.63 -0.38
N GLY A 31 -3.60 17.07 -0.58
CA GLY A 31 -4.63 17.66 -1.44
C GLY A 31 -5.20 18.99 -0.94
N ILE A 32 -5.22 19.22 0.38
CA ILE A 32 -5.74 20.44 1.01
C ILE A 32 -4.66 21.43 1.43
N SER A 33 -3.38 21.09 1.24
CA SER A 33 -2.26 21.91 1.68
C SER A 33 -2.14 23.19 0.83
N ALA A 34 -2.27 24.37 1.46
CA ALA A 34 -2.08 25.66 0.82
C ALA A 34 -0.66 26.23 0.97
N SER A 35 0.14 25.71 1.91
CA SER A 35 1.51 26.16 2.19
C SER A 35 2.53 25.16 1.66
N PHE A 36 3.62 25.67 1.08
CA PHE A 36 4.74 24.86 0.59
C PHE A 36 5.34 23.94 1.68
N VAL A 37 5.48 24.44 2.90
CA VAL A 37 6.00 23.65 4.04
C VAL A 37 5.07 22.52 4.40
N ASN A 38 3.75 22.77 4.46
CA ASN A 38 2.76 21.72 4.73
C ASN A 38 2.75 20.66 3.63
N MET A 39 2.93 21.06 2.39
CA MET A 39 3.02 20.17 1.23
C MET A 39 4.25 19.26 1.32
N LEU A 40 5.40 19.79 1.73
CA LEU A 40 6.61 19.00 1.96
C LEU A 40 6.42 17.97 3.10
N ILE A 41 5.85 18.39 4.21
CA ILE A 41 5.60 17.50 5.36
C ILE A 41 4.61 16.40 4.98
N ALA A 42 3.49 16.75 4.36
CA ALA A 42 2.50 15.77 3.92
C ALA A 42 3.07 14.79 2.87
N GLY A 43 3.87 15.29 1.92
CA GLY A 43 4.57 14.47 0.93
C GLY A 43 5.57 13.51 1.56
N PHE A 44 6.35 13.97 2.54
CA PHE A 44 7.28 13.11 3.29
C PHE A 44 6.54 12.00 4.04
N ILE A 45 5.46 12.33 4.74
CA ILE A 45 4.64 11.37 5.47
C ILE A 45 3.99 10.36 4.51
N ALA A 46 3.45 10.83 3.38
CA ALA A 46 2.87 9.96 2.35
C ALA A 46 3.92 8.99 1.81
N GLY A 47 5.12 9.48 1.45
CA GLY A 47 6.23 8.65 0.97
C GLY A 47 6.66 7.60 2.00
N PHE A 48 6.71 7.97 3.27
CA PHE A 48 7.01 7.03 4.37
C PHE A 48 6.01 5.88 4.42
N PHE A 49 4.69 6.19 4.38
CA PHE A 49 3.66 5.15 4.42
C PHE A 49 3.64 4.29 3.14
N VAL A 50 3.90 4.87 1.98
CA VAL A 50 4.02 4.12 0.71
C VAL A 50 5.16 3.11 0.78
N LEU A 51 6.35 3.52 1.23
CA LEU A 51 7.48 2.62 1.41
C LEU A 51 7.21 1.55 2.47
N ALA A 52 6.59 1.91 3.58
CA ALA A 52 6.20 0.96 4.62
C ALA A 52 5.21 -0.09 4.08
N ALA A 53 4.19 0.32 3.32
CA ALA A 53 3.25 -0.59 2.68
C ALA A 53 3.96 -1.56 1.72
N GLN A 54 4.89 -1.06 0.90
CA GLN A 54 5.66 -1.87 -0.05
C GLN A 54 6.53 -2.91 0.66
N LEU A 55 7.23 -2.52 1.72
CA LEU A 55 8.07 -3.44 2.50
C LEU A 55 7.25 -4.54 3.16
N ILE A 56 6.08 -4.23 3.70
CA ILE A 56 5.18 -5.22 4.29
C ILE A 56 4.64 -6.19 3.22
N LEU A 57 4.24 -5.70 2.06
CA LEU A 57 3.80 -6.56 0.97
C LEU A 57 4.91 -7.52 0.52
N TYR A 58 6.16 -7.06 0.44
CA TYR A 58 7.29 -7.93 0.12
C TYR A 58 7.59 -8.96 1.22
N ALA A 59 7.37 -8.62 2.47
CA ALA A 59 7.54 -9.56 3.59
C ALA A 59 6.40 -10.60 3.67
N LEU A 60 5.17 -10.21 3.32
CA LEU A 60 4.00 -11.08 3.35
C LEU A 60 3.89 -11.97 2.11
N ALA A 61 4.24 -11.47 0.91
CA ALA A 61 4.04 -12.18 -0.35
C ALA A 61 4.59 -13.63 -0.34
N PRO A 62 5.80 -13.91 0.16
CA PRO A 62 6.34 -15.27 0.18
C PRO A 62 5.54 -16.25 1.03
N GLN A 63 4.75 -15.78 1.98
CA GLN A 63 3.97 -16.61 2.90
C GLN A 63 2.73 -17.22 2.22
N PHE A 64 2.25 -16.60 1.14
CA PHE A 64 1.07 -17.06 0.41
C PHE A 64 1.35 -18.11 -0.68
N TYR A 65 2.63 -18.36 -0.99
CA TYR A 65 3.02 -19.28 -2.06
C TYR A 65 3.73 -20.52 -1.51
N PRO A 66 3.38 -21.74 -1.98
CA PRO A 66 4.15 -22.94 -1.71
C PRO A 66 5.61 -22.79 -2.17
N SER A 67 6.54 -23.47 -1.48
CA SER A 67 7.97 -23.34 -1.73
C SER A 67 8.37 -23.59 -3.19
N ALA A 68 7.71 -24.53 -3.86
CA ALA A 68 8.00 -24.90 -5.26
C ALA A 68 7.75 -23.78 -6.28
N ILE A 69 6.76 -22.89 -6.03
CA ILE A 69 6.36 -21.82 -6.97
C ILE A 69 6.56 -20.43 -6.38
N ARG A 70 7.13 -20.32 -5.19
CA ARG A 70 7.26 -19.07 -4.44
C ARG A 70 8.00 -17.99 -5.23
N ALA A 71 9.13 -18.35 -5.85
CA ALA A 71 9.93 -17.40 -6.62
C ALA A 71 9.14 -16.83 -7.81
N THR A 72 8.47 -17.70 -8.57
CA THR A 72 7.66 -17.29 -9.73
C THR A 72 6.45 -16.47 -9.29
N GLY A 73 5.73 -16.89 -8.23
CA GLY A 73 4.58 -16.17 -7.71
C GLY A 73 4.90 -14.78 -7.21
N VAL A 74 5.95 -14.64 -6.39
CA VAL A 74 6.42 -13.35 -5.89
C VAL A 74 6.97 -12.49 -7.05
N GLY A 75 7.74 -13.08 -7.95
CA GLY A 75 8.29 -12.39 -9.11
C GLY A 75 7.21 -11.81 -10.02
N SER A 76 6.16 -12.56 -10.33
CA SER A 76 5.03 -12.07 -11.14
C SER A 76 4.25 -10.96 -10.44
N ALA A 77 4.02 -11.06 -9.15
CA ALA A 77 3.37 -10.01 -8.37
C ALA A 77 4.19 -8.70 -8.38
N VAL A 78 5.52 -8.81 -8.22
CA VAL A 78 6.43 -7.66 -8.30
C VAL A 78 6.43 -7.05 -9.70
N ALA A 79 6.45 -7.89 -10.76
CA ALA A 79 6.42 -7.41 -12.15
C ALA A 79 5.15 -6.59 -12.45
N ILE A 80 3.97 -7.09 -12.03
CA ILE A 80 2.71 -6.35 -12.16
C ILE A 80 2.74 -5.02 -11.38
N GLY A 81 3.29 -5.04 -10.16
CA GLY A 81 3.48 -3.83 -9.36
C GLY A 81 4.38 -2.79 -10.05
N ARG A 82 5.43 -3.23 -10.76
CA ARG A 82 6.31 -2.37 -11.54
C ARG A 82 5.60 -1.70 -12.72
N LEU A 83 4.72 -2.40 -13.41
CA LEU A 83 3.89 -1.80 -14.46
C LEU A 83 3.01 -0.68 -13.88
N GLY A 84 2.41 -0.88 -12.71
CA GLY A 84 1.68 0.18 -12.00
C GLY A 84 2.54 1.39 -11.63
N SER A 85 3.78 1.17 -11.17
CA SER A 85 4.69 2.27 -10.83
C SER A 85 5.19 3.05 -12.04
N MET A 86 5.24 2.45 -13.22
CA MET A 86 5.59 3.12 -14.48
C MET A 86 4.41 3.91 -15.05
N SER A 87 3.20 3.36 -15.00
CA SER A 87 1.99 4.02 -15.52
C SER A 87 1.49 5.15 -14.63
N GLY A 88 1.73 5.07 -13.31
CA GLY A 88 1.27 6.07 -12.34
C GLY A 88 1.69 7.51 -12.68
N PRO A 89 2.98 7.81 -12.85
CA PRO A 89 3.44 9.16 -13.21
C PRO A 89 2.91 9.66 -14.55
N LEU A 90 2.73 8.75 -15.54
CA LEU A 90 2.17 9.12 -16.86
C LEU A 90 0.71 9.56 -16.73
N ILE A 91 -0.11 8.79 -16.02
CA ILE A 91 -1.51 9.12 -15.76
C ILE A 91 -1.61 10.41 -14.96
N ALA A 92 -0.79 10.55 -13.91
CA ALA A 92 -0.75 11.74 -13.08
C ALA A 92 -0.37 12.99 -13.89
N GLY A 93 0.62 12.89 -14.76
CA GLY A 93 1.04 13.96 -15.65
C GLY A 93 -0.05 14.40 -16.61
N GLN A 94 -0.77 13.46 -17.22
CA GLN A 94 -1.90 13.75 -18.11
C GLN A 94 -3.05 14.42 -17.35
N MET A 95 -3.38 13.95 -16.15
CA MET A 95 -4.41 14.56 -15.30
C MET A 95 -4.07 16.01 -14.94
N LEU A 96 -2.83 16.28 -14.57
CA LEU A 96 -2.37 17.63 -14.26
C LEU A 96 -2.37 18.52 -15.50
N ALA A 97 -1.96 18.00 -16.66
CA ALA A 97 -1.99 18.73 -17.94
C ALA A 97 -3.42 19.07 -18.38
N SER A 98 -4.41 18.24 -18.03
CA SER A 98 -5.84 18.50 -18.30
C SER A 98 -6.48 19.50 -17.32
N GLY A 99 -5.70 20.11 -16.43
CA GLY A 99 -6.21 21.07 -15.44
C GLY A 99 -6.76 20.46 -14.16
N THR A 100 -6.63 19.13 -13.99
CA THR A 100 -6.99 18.47 -12.74
C THR A 100 -5.95 18.87 -11.68
N GLY A 101 -6.35 19.65 -10.68
CA GLY A 101 -5.45 20.05 -9.62
C GLY A 101 -4.94 18.88 -8.77
N VAL A 102 -3.96 19.14 -7.89
CA VAL A 102 -3.39 18.14 -6.98
C VAL A 102 -4.46 17.40 -6.18
N ALA A 103 -5.48 18.11 -5.70
CA ALA A 103 -6.60 17.53 -4.96
C ALA A 103 -7.37 16.48 -5.80
N GLY A 104 -7.65 16.79 -7.07
CA GLY A 104 -8.31 15.83 -7.97
C GLY A 104 -7.47 14.58 -8.25
N LEU A 105 -6.15 14.75 -8.38
CA LEU A 105 -5.22 13.62 -8.52
C LEU A 105 -5.22 12.72 -7.27
N MET A 106 -5.21 13.31 -6.08
CA MET A 106 -5.24 12.57 -4.81
C MET A 106 -6.57 11.82 -4.64
N LEU A 107 -7.69 12.43 -5.02
CA LEU A 107 -8.99 11.76 -5.03
C LEU A 107 -9.03 10.60 -6.02
N ALA A 108 -8.47 10.76 -7.21
CA ALA A 108 -8.41 9.69 -8.20
C ALA A 108 -7.54 8.50 -7.75
N ALA A 109 -6.51 8.71 -6.93
CA ALA A 109 -5.68 7.66 -6.37
C ALA A 109 -6.36 6.88 -5.23
N SER A 110 -7.31 7.50 -4.51
CA SER A 110 -7.94 6.95 -3.31
C SER A 110 -8.62 5.59 -3.51
N PRO A 111 -9.40 5.34 -4.60
CA PRO A 111 -10.02 4.03 -4.82
C PRO A 111 -9.01 2.89 -4.98
N GLY A 112 -7.88 3.16 -5.63
CA GLY A 112 -6.81 2.18 -5.79
C GLY A 112 -6.19 1.78 -4.45
N ILE A 113 -5.97 2.74 -3.57
CA ILE A 113 -5.44 2.50 -2.21
C ILE A 113 -6.43 1.70 -1.37
N LEU A 114 -7.73 2.05 -1.43
CA LEU A 114 -8.78 1.33 -0.72
C LEU A 114 -8.90 -0.12 -1.22
N ALA A 115 -8.86 -0.32 -2.53
CA ALA A 115 -8.89 -1.66 -3.13
C ALA A 115 -7.67 -2.49 -2.71
N ALA A 116 -6.47 -1.90 -2.68
CA ALA A 116 -5.25 -2.56 -2.21
C ALA A 116 -5.36 -2.94 -0.72
N ALA A 117 -5.80 -2.02 0.13
CA ALA A 117 -6.01 -2.26 1.56
C ALA A 117 -7.02 -3.39 1.79
N ALA A 118 -8.17 -3.34 1.11
CA ALA A 118 -9.22 -4.36 1.21
C ALA A 118 -8.69 -5.74 0.78
N SER A 119 -7.95 -5.81 -0.33
CA SER A 119 -7.36 -7.06 -0.84
C SER A 119 -6.40 -7.70 0.18
N VAL A 120 -5.51 -6.91 0.78
CA VAL A 120 -4.56 -7.41 1.77
C VAL A 120 -5.27 -7.86 3.04
N ILE A 121 -6.25 -7.10 3.53
CA ILE A 121 -7.04 -7.48 4.71
C ILE A 121 -7.83 -8.78 4.48
N VAL A 122 -8.44 -8.94 3.30
CA VAL A 122 -9.16 -10.17 2.95
C VAL A 122 -8.23 -11.38 2.93
N LEU A 123 -7.03 -11.24 2.35
CA LEU A 123 -6.03 -12.30 2.33
C LEU A 123 -5.59 -12.71 3.74
N LEU A 124 -5.27 -11.74 4.60
CA LEU A 124 -4.86 -12.00 5.99
C LEU A 124 -5.96 -12.69 6.79
N ARG A 125 -7.21 -12.24 6.68
CA ARG A 125 -8.36 -12.88 7.35
C ARG A 125 -8.60 -14.31 6.88
N ARG A 126 -8.36 -14.61 5.59
CA ARG A 126 -8.48 -15.97 5.08
C ARG A 126 -7.42 -16.90 5.67
N GLU A 127 -6.20 -16.44 5.83
CA GLU A 127 -5.12 -17.23 6.46
C GLU A 127 -5.36 -17.45 7.95
N GLU A 128 -5.83 -16.45 8.70
CA GLU A 128 -6.22 -16.61 10.09
C GLU A 128 -7.31 -17.68 10.25
N ARG A 129 -8.34 -17.67 9.39
CA ARG A 129 -9.40 -18.68 9.40
C ARG A 129 -8.89 -20.09 9.09
N LYS A 130 -7.99 -20.24 8.10
CA LYS A 130 -7.39 -21.55 7.77
C LYS A 130 -6.56 -22.09 8.93
N MET A 131 -5.82 -21.24 9.62
CA MET A 131 -5.01 -21.62 10.76
C MET A 131 -5.88 -22.06 11.94
N ALA A 132 -6.96 -21.35 12.23
CA ALA A 132 -7.92 -21.71 13.26
C ALA A 132 -8.58 -23.09 12.98
N LEU A 133 -8.92 -23.40 11.72
CA LEU A 133 -9.52 -24.67 11.33
C LEU A 133 -8.53 -25.86 11.35
N ARG A 134 -7.22 -25.59 11.37
CA ARG A 134 -6.20 -26.67 11.48
C ARG A 134 -5.89 -27.05 12.93
N ILE A 135 -6.26 -26.21 13.88
CA ILE A 135 -5.99 -26.41 15.32
C ILE A 135 -7.22 -27.00 16.03
N ALA A 136 -8.42 -26.85 15.43
CA ALA A 136 -9.67 -27.46 15.90
C ALA A 136 -9.86 -28.86 15.35
#